data_de4521cda97c8b8ce69edeb997813471
#
_entry.id   de4521cda97c8b8ce69edeb997813471
#
_cell.length_a   1.000
_cell.length_b   1.000
_cell.length_c   1.000
_cell.angle_alpha   90.00
_cell.angle_beta   90.00
_cell.angle_gamma   90.00
#
_symmetry.space_group_name_H-M   'P 1'
#
loop_
_entity.id
_entity.type
_entity.pdbx_description
1 polymer ?
#
loop_
_entity_poly.entity_id
_entity_poly.type
_entity_poly.pdbx_seq_one_letter_code
_entity_poly.pdbx_strand_id
1 'polypeptide(L)'
;KGSYIKAGFDYNAYQNWLDMENIISIGLRYGFSTFNQELNSYRIYNSNPYFGETPVIASGKKFDGLSASWIEVVAGVKAKVFDNVFMGFSLRLNRLVTNKQPENFSNLYIPGFNRTYDGDFGVGFNYTVTYFVPIYKKKVKPTVTVENKK
;
A
#
# COMPACT_ATOMS: atom_id res chain seq x y z
N LYS A 1 0.91 -10.42 16.17
CA LYS A 1 1.34 -9.01 16.37
C LYS A 1 2.60 -8.78 15.56
N GLY A 2 2.79 -7.55 15.03
CA GLY A 2 4.01 -7.26 14.26
C GLY A 2 4.18 -5.78 14.00
N SER A 3 5.38 -5.43 13.55
CA SER A 3 5.77 -4.09 13.15
C SER A 3 6.31 -4.12 11.72
N TYR A 4 6.17 -3.02 11.02
CA TYR A 4 6.75 -2.89 9.68
C TYR A 4 7.28 -1.48 9.45
N ILE A 5 8.22 -1.39 8.52
CA ILE A 5 8.74 -0.13 8.01
C ILE A 5 8.67 -0.13 6.48
N LYS A 6 8.39 1.01 5.90
CA LYS A 6 8.42 1.23 4.45
C LYS A 6 9.23 2.46 4.13
N ALA A 7 10.07 2.36 3.12
CA ALA A 7 10.82 3.48 2.56
C ALA A 7 10.67 3.48 1.04
N GLY A 8 10.64 4.65 0.43
CA GLY A 8 10.49 4.77 -1.01
C GLY A 8 10.39 6.21 -1.48
N PHE A 9 10.07 6.38 -2.75
CA PHE A 9 9.89 7.67 -3.39
C PHE A 9 8.72 7.63 -4.36
N ASP A 10 8.11 8.79 -4.56
CA ASP A 10 7.05 8.99 -5.54
C ASP A 10 7.55 10.00 -6.59
N TYR A 11 7.37 9.66 -7.86
CA TYR A 11 7.65 10.52 -9.00
C TYR A 11 6.35 11.08 -9.56
N ASN A 12 6.26 12.41 -9.66
CA ASN A 12 5.11 13.07 -10.26
C ASN A 12 5.26 13.04 -11.78
N ALA A 13 4.56 12.12 -12.43
CA ALA A 13 4.63 11.93 -13.88
C ALA A 13 3.95 13.06 -14.65
N TYR A 14 2.80 13.53 -14.15
CA TYR A 14 2.04 14.64 -14.73
C TYR A 14 1.52 15.57 -13.64
N GLN A 15 1.61 16.86 -13.89
CA GLN A 15 1.09 17.92 -13.03
C GLN A 15 0.22 18.86 -13.87
N ASN A 16 -0.82 19.38 -13.25
CA ASN A 16 -1.73 20.37 -13.85
C ASN A 16 -2.30 19.90 -15.21
N TRP A 17 -2.72 18.67 -15.27
CA TRP A 17 -3.34 18.12 -16.45
C TRP A 17 -4.72 18.76 -16.69
N LEU A 18 -5.03 19.15 -17.94
CA LEU A 18 -6.25 19.85 -18.34
C LEU A 18 -6.50 21.18 -17.58
N ASP A 19 -5.46 21.97 -17.34
CA ASP A 19 -5.54 23.23 -16.60
C ASP A 19 -6.14 23.11 -15.18
N MET A 20 -6.18 21.88 -14.64
CA MET A 20 -6.60 21.60 -13.28
C MET A 20 -5.40 21.37 -12.36
N GLU A 21 -5.53 21.72 -11.09
CA GLU A 21 -4.53 21.40 -10.08
C GLU A 21 -4.61 19.90 -9.71
N ASN A 22 -4.01 19.05 -10.56
CA ASN A 22 -3.97 17.60 -10.39
C ASN A 22 -2.55 17.06 -10.55
N ILE A 23 -2.32 15.88 -9.99
CA ILE A 23 -1.03 15.19 -10.02
C ILE A 23 -1.30 13.71 -10.29
N ILE A 24 -0.58 13.15 -11.26
CA ILE A 24 -0.47 11.71 -11.46
C ILE A 24 0.92 11.31 -11.02
N SER A 25 1.02 10.38 -10.09
CA SER A 25 2.28 9.91 -9.50
C SER A 25 2.47 8.42 -9.67
N ILE A 26 3.72 8.02 -9.81
CA ILE A 26 4.16 6.64 -9.75
C ILE A 26 5.23 6.55 -8.65
N GLY A 27 5.05 5.62 -7.73
CA GLY A 27 5.95 5.40 -6.61
C GLY A 27 6.54 4.01 -6.58
N LEU A 28 7.74 3.91 -6.03
CA LEU A 28 8.40 2.65 -5.71
C LEU A 28 8.76 2.65 -4.23
N ARG A 29 8.41 1.57 -3.53
CA ARG A 29 8.67 1.42 -2.10
C ARG A 29 9.21 0.05 -1.81
N TYR A 30 10.06 -0.03 -0.79
CA TYR A 30 10.51 -1.27 -0.19
C TYR A 30 9.95 -1.36 1.22
N GLY A 31 9.35 -2.49 1.55
CA GLY A 31 8.79 -2.77 2.85
C GLY A 31 9.51 -3.92 3.54
N PHE A 32 9.67 -3.82 4.85
CA PHE A 32 10.17 -4.88 5.70
C PHE A 32 9.27 -5.01 6.93
N SER A 33 8.97 -6.24 7.33
CA SER A 33 8.13 -6.54 8.49
C SER A 33 8.73 -7.65 9.33
N THR A 34 8.56 -7.50 10.65
CA THR A 34 8.78 -8.57 11.63
C THR A 34 7.49 -8.80 12.39
N PHE A 35 7.12 -10.05 12.59
CA PHE A 35 5.85 -10.38 13.21
C PHE A 35 5.85 -11.77 13.85
N ASN A 36 4.87 -11.97 14.72
CA ASN A 36 4.56 -13.25 15.34
C ASN A 36 3.14 -13.66 14.97
N GLN A 37 2.94 -14.93 14.75
CA GLN A 37 1.64 -15.51 14.42
C GLN A 37 1.27 -16.58 15.47
N GLU A 38 -0.03 -16.70 15.71
CA GLU A 38 -0.60 -17.74 16.55
C GLU A 38 -1.67 -18.47 15.75
N LEU A 39 -1.51 -19.77 15.60
CA LEU A 39 -2.48 -20.63 14.94
C LEU A 39 -3.47 -21.13 15.98
N ASN A 40 -4.59 -20.46 16.13
CA ASN A 40 -5.60 -20.81 17.12
C ASN A 40 -6.30 -22.13 16.79
N SER A 41 -6.73 -22.29 15.53
CA SER A 41 -7.41 -23.48 15.07
C SER A 41 -7.31 -23.64 13.56
N TYR A 42 -7.44 -24.84 13.06
CA TYR A 42 -7.50 -25.12 11.64
C TYR A 42 -8.47 -26.27 11.34
N ARG A 43 -8.95 -26.34 10.12
CA ARG A 43 -9.69 -27.47 9.57
C ARG A 43 -8.88 -28.09 8.45
N ILE A 44 -8.82 -29.40 8.42
CA ILE A 44 -8.32 -30.14 7.27
C ILE A 44 -9.49 -30.27 6.30
N TYR A 45 -9.36 -29.69 5.11
CA TYR A 45 -10.38 -29.83 4.08
C TYR A 45 -10.23 -31.23 3.45
N ASN A 46 -11.25 -32.06 3.61
CA ASN A 46 -11.31 -33.37 2.97
C ASN A 46 -12.25 -33.30 1.76
N SER A 47 -11.71 -33.52 0.57
CA SER A 47 -12.49 -33.49 -0.67
C SER A 47 -13.33 -34.77 -0.90
N ASN A 48 -13.15 -35.77 -0.05
CA ASN A 48 -13.90 -37.03 -0.17
C ASN A 48 -15.18 -36.96 0.68
N PRO A 49 -16.37 -36.97 0.06
CA PRO A 49 -17.65 -36.86 0.77
C PRO A 49 -17.95 -38.00 1.73
N TYR A 50 -17.25 -39.14 1.62
CA TYR A 50 -17.44 -40.30 2.49
C TYR A 50 -16.94 -40.09 3.93
N PHE A 51 -16.03 -39.12 4.17
CA PHE A 51 -15.43 -38.95 5.50
C PHE A 51 -16.11 -37.84 6.36
N GLY A 52 -17.20 -37.27 5.86
CA GLY A 52 -17.92 -36.23 6.59
C GLY A 52 -17.09 -34.96 6.82
N GLU A 53 -17.63 -34.03 7.61
CA GLU A 53 -16.92 -32.80 7.99
C GLU A 53 -15.82 -33.11 9.00
N THR A 54 -14.60 -32.64 8.71
CA THR A 54 -13.48 -32.75 9.64
C THR A 54 -13.67 -31.77 10.81
N PRO A 55 -13.52 -32.23 12.06
CA PRO A 55 -13.66 -31.35 13.21
C PRO A 55 -12.60 -30.24 13.21
N VAL A 56 -12.94 -29.13 13.84
CA VAL A 56 -11.97 -28.04 14.06
C VAL A 56 -10.93 -28.52 15.06
N ILE A 57 -9.65 -28.48 14.66
CA ILE A 57 -8.54 -28.84 15.51
C ILE A 57 -8.00 -27.55 16.16
N ALA A 58 -8.09 -27.48 17.49
CA ALA A 58 -7.46 -26.40 18.25
C ALA A 58 -5.95 -26.67 18.34
N SER A 59 -5.14 -25.71 17.94
CA SER A 59 -3.69 -25.85 17.93
C SER A 59 -3.00 -25.03 19.02
N GLY A 60 -3.33 -23.74 19.16
CA GLY A 60 -2.64 -22.81 20.07
C GLY A 60 -1.15 -22.64 19.79
N LYS A 61 -0.64 -23.10 18.62
CA LYS A 61 0.78 -23.06 18.29
C LYS A 61 1.22 -21.65 17.95
N LYS A 62 2.26 -21.16 18.62
CA LYS A 62 2.85 -19.84 18.38
C LYS A 62 4.08 -19.97 17.49
N PHE A 63 4.21 -19.03 16.57
CA PHE A 63 5.36 -18.88 15.67
C PHE A 63 5.92 -17.49 15.86
N ASP A 64 7.14 -17.40 16.37
CA ASP A 64 7.84 -16.16 16.66
C ASP A 64 8.99 -15.93 15.67
N GLY A 65 9.41 -14.67 15.54
CA GLY A 65 10.56 -14.31 14.73
C GLY A 65 10.36 -14.49 13.22
N LEU A 66 9.12 -14.34 12.76
CA LEU A 66 8.81 -14.31 11.33
C LEU A 66 9.20 -12.96 10.73
N SER A 67 9.66 -12.98 9.50
CA SER A 67 10.01 -11.76 8.76
C SER A 67 9.62 -11.88 7.30
N ALA A 68 9.28 -10.74 6.71
CA ALA A 68 8.99 -10.65 5.29
C ALA A 68 9.46 -9.31 4.74
N SER A 69 9.87 -9.30 3.48
CA SER A 69 10.17 -8.08 2.74
C SER A 69 9.51 -8.11 1.38
N TRP A 70 9.17 -6.94 0.87
CA TRP A 70 8.48 -6.79 -0.41
C TRP A 70 8.82 -5.49 -1.11
N ILE A 71 8.60 -5.48 -2.41
CA ILE A 71 8.61 -4.29 -3.25
C ILE A 71 7.16 -3.90 -3.52
N GLU A 72 6.89 -2.59 -3.52
CA GLU A 72 5.58 -2.02 -3.73
C GLU A 72 5.66 -0.98 -4.86
N VAL A 73 4.88 -1.17 -5.90
CA VAL A 73 4.65 -0.17 -6.96
C VAL A 73 3.31 0.51 -6.69
N VAL A 74 3.31 1.82 -6.69
CA VAL A 74 2.13 2.64 -6.40
C VAL A 74 1.84 3.53 -7.59
N ALA A 75 0.61 3.52 -8.07
CA ALA A 75 0.10 4.50 -9.03
C ALA A 75 -0.98 5.33 -8.36
N GLY A 76 -0.85 6.64 -8.39
CA GLY A 76 -1.75 7.55 -7.69
C GLY A 76 -2.18 8.73 -8.54
N VAL A 77 -3.41 9.16 -8.30
CA VAL A 77 -3.98 10.39 -8.83
C VAL A 77 -4.43 11.26 -7.66
N LYS A 78 -4.07 12.52 -7.68
CA LYS A 78 -4.52 13.52 -6.71
C LYS A 78 -5.04 14.74 -7.46
N ALA A 79 -6.22 15.21 -7.12
CA ALA A 79 -6.86 16.36 -7.73
C ALA A 79 -7.38 17.32 -6.65
N LYS A 80 -7.34 18.61 -6.95
CA LYS A 80 -7.98 19.65 -6.14
C LYS A 80 -9.49 19.58 -6.37
N VAL A 81 -10.23 19.46 -5.29
CA VAL A 81 -11.71 19.37 -5.30
C VAL A 81 -12.32 20.69 -4.80
N PHE A 82 -11.73 21.28 -3.78
CA PHE A 82 -12.08 22.59 -3.23
C PHE A 82 -10.82 23.40 -2.94
N ASP A 83 -10.97 24.67 -2.63
CA ASP A 83 -9.83 25.49 -2.23
C ASP A 83 -9.11 24.87 -1.03
N ASN A 84 -7.83 24.59 -1.22
CA ASN A 84 -6.94 23.93 -0.28
C ASN A 84 -7.31 22.47 0.08
N VAL A 85 -8.31 21.86 -0.59
CA VAL A 85 -8.71 20.48 -0.35
C VAL A 85 -8.40 19.64 -1.59
N PHE A 86 -7.60 18.60 -1.40
CA PHE A 86 -7.23 17.64 -2.43
C PHE A 86 -7.76 16.26 -2.07
N MET A 87 -8.30 15.58 -3.04
CA MET A 87 -8.65 14.16 -2.94
C MET A 87 -7.72 13.35 -3.81
N GLY A 88 -7.32 12.20 -3.31
CA GLY A 88 -6.46 11.28 -4.05
C GLY A 88 -6.95 9.85 -3.95
N PHE A 89 -6.62 9.10 -4.99
CA PHE A 89 -6.80 7.67 -5.08
C PHE A 89 -5.50 7.04 -5.53
N SER A 90 -5.10 5.94 -4.91
CA SER A 90 -3.92 5.19 -5.33
C SER A 90 -4.13 3.69 -5.29
N LEU A 91 -3.57 3.02 -6.29
CA LEU A 91 -3.47 1.57 -6.38
C LEU A 91 -2.04 1.15 -6.04
N ARG A 92 -1.92 0.04 -5.33
CA ARG A 92 -0.64 -0.57 -4.96
C ARG A 92 -0.58 -2.00 -5.43
N LEU A 93 0.54 -2.34 -6.06
CA LEU A 93 0.90 -3.71 -6.39
C LEU A 93 2.13 -4.07 -5.56
N ASN A 94 2.01 -5.09 -4.73
CA ASN A 94 3.06 -5.55 -3.84
C ASN A 94 3.56 -6.91 -4.34
N ARG A 95 4.87 -7.13 -4.29
CA ARG A 95 5.48 -8.43 -4.54
C ARG A 95 6.43 -8.79 -3.41
N LEU A 96 6.24 -9.95 -2.82
CA LEU A 96 7.15 -10.49 -1.80
C LEU A 96 8.50 -10.80 -2.43
N VAL A 97 9.57 -10.39 -1.74
CA VAL A 97 10.96 -10.69 -2.07
C VAL A 97 11.47 -11.78 -1.13
N THR A 98 11.15 -11.66 0.14
CA THR A 98 11.51 -12.63 1.17
C THR A 98 10.32 -12.88 2.05
N ASN A 99 10.05 -14.15 2.35
CA ASN A 99 8.96 -14.55 3.21
C ASN A 99 9.39 -15.75 4.07
N LYS A 100 9.78 -15.48 5.32
CA LYS A 100 10.09 -16.53 6.28
C LYS A 100 8.78 -17.10 6.81
N GLN A 101 8.45 -18.31 6.36
CA GLN A 101 7.22 -19.00 6.74
C GLN A 101 7.48 -20.02 7.86
N PRO A 102 6.47 -20.30 8.71
CA PRO A 102 6.49 -21.44 9.61
C PRO A 102 6.52 -22.76 8.84
N GLU A 103 7.02 -23.82 9.47
CA GLU A 103 6.94 -25.16 8.93
C GLU A 103 5.46 -25.59 8.76
N ASN A 104 5.11 -26.08 7.57
CA ASN A 104 3.78 -26.59 7.22
C ASN A 104 2.63 -25.58 7.28
N PHE A 105 2.91 -24.27 7.31
CA PHE A 105 1.87 -23.25 7.35
C PHE A 105 2.31 -21.96 6.63
N SER A 106 1.51 -21.53 5.66
CA SER A 106 1.80 -20.29 4.91
C SER A 106 1.38 -19.05 5.69
N ASN A 107 2.16 -17.97 5.55
CA ASN A 107 1.78 -16.68 6.09
C ASN A 107 0.58 -16.13 5.32
N LEU A 108 -0.61 -16.17 5.91
CA LEU A 108 -1.84 -15.65 5.30
C LEU A 108 -1.94 -14.13 5.35
N TYR A 109 -1.28 -13.53 6.35
CA TYR A 109 -1.30 -12.09 6.56
C TYR A 109 0.06 -11.62 7.06
N ILE A 110 0.60 -10.59 6.39
CA ILE A 110 1.87 -9.95 6.74
C ILE A 110 1.59 -8.48 7.06
N PRO A 111 1.99 -7.98 8.26
CA PRO A 111 1.79 -6.57 8.61
C PRO A 111 2.43 -5.64 7.58
N GLY A 112 1.65 -4.67 7.08
CA GLY A 112 2.07 -3.73 6.06
C GLY A 112 1.97 -4.21 4.61
N PHE A 113 2.00 -5.52 4.36
CA PHE A 113 1.74 -6.12 3.05
C PHE A 113 0.25 -6.45 2.87
N ASN A 114 -0.41 -6.88 3.93
CA ASN A 114 -1.77 -7.38 4.05
C ASN A 114 -1.88 -8.88 3.71
N ARG A 115 -2.90 -9.26 2.94
CA ARG A 115 -3.16 -10.65 2.56
C ARG A 115 -2.24 -11.08 1.42
N THR A 116 -1.65 -12.26 1.56
CA THR A 116 -0.91 -12.93 0.49
C THR A 116 -1.88 -13.68 -0.41
N TYR A 117 -1.69 -13.56 -1.72
CA TYR A 117 -2.36 -14.36 -2.74
C TYR A 117 -1.36 -15.34 -3.33
N ASP A 118 -1.85 -16.36 -4.03
CA ASP A 118 -0.98 -17.27 -4.77
C ASP A 118 -0.04 -16.48 -5.71
N GLY A 119 1.26 -16.84 -5.67
CA GLY A 119 2.28 -16.17 -6.48
C GLY A 119 2.95 -14.96 -5.84
N ASP A 120 2.89 -14.79 -4.51
CA ASP A 120 3.59 -13.76 -3.74
C ASP A 120 3.20 -12.31 -4.08
N PHE A 121 2.03 -12.12 -4.69
CA PHE A 121 1.51 -10.82 -5.04
C PHE A 121 0.47 -10.33 -4.02
N GLY A 122 0.39 -9.02 -3.86
CA GLY A 122 -0.63 -8.33 -3.10
C GLY A 122 -1.11 -7.10 -3.84
N VAL A 123 -2.39 -6.79 -3.69
CA VAL A 123 -3.02 -5.59 -4.26
C VAL A 123 -3.65 -4.79 -3.14
N GLY A 124 -3.53 -3.49 -3.20
CA GLY A 124 -4.17 -2.59 -2.26
C GLY A 124 -4.59 -1.29 -2.93
N PHE A 125 -5.54 -0.62 -2.33
CA PHE A 125 -5.96 0.71 -2.73
C PHE A 125 -6.09 1.63 -1.52
N ASN A 126 -5.91 2.93 -1.74
CA ASN A 126 -6.08 3.93 -0.70
C ASN A 126 -6.84 5.13 -1.25
N TYR A 127 -7.61 5.75 -0.38
CA TYR A 127 -8.14 7.09 -0.55
C TYR A 127 -7.39 8.05 0.35
N THR A 128 -7.13 9.25 -0.12
CA THR A 128 -6.53 10.31 0.69
C THR A 128 -7.35 11.58 0.55
N VAL A 129 -7.59 12.24 1.67
CA VAL A 129 -8.08 13.61 1.72
C VAL A 129 -6.98 14.43 2.35
N THR A 130 -6.52 15.44 1.63
CA THR A 130 -5.42 16.30 2.08
C THR A 130 -5.92 17.73 2.16
N TYR A 131 -5.75 18.38 3.30
CA TYR A 131 -5.98 19.79 3.45
C TYR A 131 -4.64 20.53 3.43
N PHE A 132 -4.50 21.48 2.53
CA PHE A 132 -3.31 22.29 2.41
C PHE A 132 -3.45 23.54 3.29
N VAL A 133 -2.65 23.61 4.37
CA VAL A 133 -2.61 24.77 5.25
C VAL A 133 -1.67 25.80 4.66
N PRO A 134 -2.17 26.97 4.17
CA PRO A 134 -1.31 28.01 3.60
C PRO A 134 -0.61 28.79 4.72
N ILE A 135 0.60 28.35 5.08
CA ILE A 135 1.41 29.02 6.11
C ILE A 135 2.04 30.31 5.57
N TYR A 136 2.33 30.37 4.27
CA TYR A 136 2.99 31.50 3.62
C TYR A 136 2.47 31.71 2.20
N LYS A 137 2.08 32.96 1.89
CA LYS A 137 1.70 33.36 0.52
C LYS A 137 2.80 34.25 -0.07
N LYS A 138 3.54 33.77 -1.07
CA LYS A 138 4.49 34.59 -1.83
C LYS A 138 3.69 35.47 -2.82
N LYS A 139 3.78 36.80 -2.67
CA LYS A 139 3.25 37.74 -3.69
C LYS A 139 4.14 37.63 -4.92
N VAL A 140 3.67 37.04 -5.99
CA VAL A 140 4.33 37.09 -7.29
C VAL A 140 4.05 38.50 -7.86
N LYS A 141 5.09 39.30 -8.06
CA LYS A 141 4.95 40.60 -8.78
C LYS A 141 4.60 40.25 -10.23
N PRO A 142 3.55 40.85 -10.82
CA PRO A 142 3.27 40.64 -12.24
C PRO A 142 4.46 41.15 -13.06
N THR A 143 5.01 40.27 -13.90
CA THR A 143 6.01 40.66 -14.91
C THR A 143 5.28 41.47 -15.97
N VAL A 144 5.48 42.78 -15.98
CA VAL A 144 4.97 43.65 -17.05
C VAL A 144 5.77 43.34 -18.30
N THR A 145 5.21 42.59 -19.21
CA THR A 145 5.76 42.46 -20.56
C THR A 145 5.51 43.78 -21.31
N VAL A 146 6.55 44.57 -21.41
CA VAL A 146 6.51 45.79 -22.27
C VAL A 146 6.52 45.28 -23.72
N GLU A 147 5.37 45.34 -24.37
CA GLU A 147 5.21 45.09 -25.80
C GLU A 147 5.80 46.30 -26.53
N ASN A 148 7.03 46.18 -27.04
CA ASN A 148 7.61 47.18 -27.94
C ASN A 148 6.93 47.07 -29.29
N LYS A 149 5.92 47.91 -29.53
CA LYS A 149 5.44 48.20 -30.89
C LYS A 149 6.54 48.98 -31.65
N LYS A 150 7.06 48.36 -32.69
CA LYS A 150 7.67 49.00 -33.84
C LYS A 150 6.78 48.76 -35.07
#